data_b4925feb0ad4234f26f7fe095a00e3c0
#
_entry.id   b4925feb0ad4234f26f7fe095a00e3c0
#
_cell.length_a   1.000
_cell.length_b   1.000
_cell.length_c   1.000
_cell.angle_alpha   90.00
_cell.angle_beta   90.00
_cell.angle_gamma   90.00
#
_symmetry.space_group_name_H-M   'P 1'
#
loop_
_entity.id
_entity.type
_entity.pdbx_description
1 polymer ?
#
loop_
_entity_poly.entity_id
_entity_poly.type
_entity_poly.pdbx_seq_one_letter_code
_entity_poly.pdbx_strand_id
1 'polypeptide(L)'
;GYPFANVVGSWVEQDEQGNEVRVTENSIIVYDELRPDVGRRPGSNLFDLGKTLAGAFNQEAFIFGESGEATRRMLINAFDPSGNLVDFGGPWTSLERIPNDAPYWSRVRGSTFVFKENKSNKIIEVEAPNSTIGAMIKANEYKGKKIRFVRKKVDV
;
A
#
# COMPACT_ATOMS: atom_id res chain seq x y z
N GLY A 1 11.00 20.02 8.12
CA GLY A 1 10.55 18.91 7.30
C GLY A 1 9.85 17.83 8.11
N TYR A 2 9.18 16.94 7.44
CA TYR A 2 8.54 15.79 8.10
C TYR A 2 9.54 14.63 8.23
N PRO A 3 9.54 13.93 9.36
CA PRO A 3 10.32 12.70 9.46
C PRO A 3 9.75 11.63 8.53
N PHE A 4 10.60 10.73 8.06
CA PHE A 4 10.20 9.64 7.17
C PHE A 4 10.98 8.37 7.44
N ALA A 5 10.43 7.24 6.98
CA ALA A 5 11.10 5.94 7.01
C ALA A 5 10.97 5.26 5.65
N ASN A 6 11.99 4.50 5.27
CA ASN A 6 11.95 3.73 4.04
C ASN A 6 11.12 2.46 4.21
N VAL A 7 10.38 2.12 3.17
CA VAL A 7 9.56 0.92 3.09
C VAL A 7 9.93 0.19 1.81
N VAL A 8 10.13 -1.12 1.91
CA VAL A 8 10.29 -1.98 0.74
C VAL A 8 8.97 -2.70 0.51
N GLY A 9 8.35 -2.45 -0.63
CA GLY A 9 7.18 -3.18 -1.08
C GLY A 9 7.57 -4.29 -2.05
N SER A 10 6.77 -5.33 -2.14
CA SER A 10 7.04 -6.43 -3.04
C SER A 10 5.76 -7.14 -3.45
N TRP A 11 5.75 -7.64 -4.67
CA TRP A 11 4.72 -8.56 -5.18
C TRP A 11 5.34 -9.58 -6.12
N VAL A 12 4.63 -10.67 -6.32
CA VAL A 12 5.04 -11.73 -7.26
C VAL A 12 4.16 -11.62 -8.49
N GLU A 13 4.76 -11.65 -9.65
CA GLU A 13 4.06 -11.70 -10.93
C GLU A 13 4.66 -12.76 -11.84
N GLN A 14 3.90 -13.17 -12.84
CA GLN A 14 4.36 -14.03 -13.91
C GLN A 14 4.77 -13.17 -15.09
N ASP A 15 5.97 -13.38 -15.61
CA ASP A 15 6.46 -12.67 -16.80
C ASP A 15 5.82 -13.23 -18.10
N GLU A 16 6.22 -12.68 -19.24
CA GLU A 16 5.71 -13.09 -20.56
C GLU A 16 6.00 -14.56 -20.90
N GLN A 17 7.06 -15.12 -20.33
CA GLN A 17 7.44 -16.51 -20.53
C GLN A 17 6.83 -17.47 -19.51
N GLY A 18 6.01 -16.97 -18.59
CA GLY A 18 5.38 -17.76 -17.57
C GLY A 18 6.22 -18.00 -16.32
N ASN A 19 7.38 -17.34 -16.19
CA ASN A 19 8.24 -17.44 -15.02
C ASN A 19 7.75 -16.56 -13.89
N GLU A 20 7.76 -17.05 -12.65
CA GLU A 20 7.50 -16.24 -11.47
C GLU A 20 8.66 -15.29 -11.22
N VAL A 21 8.34 -14.01 -11.08
CA VAL A 21 9.31 -12.95 -10.78
C VAL A 21 8.81 -12.16 -9.59
N ARG A 22 9.68 -11.92 -8.62
CA ARG A 22 9.39 -11.03 -7.50
C ARG A 22 9.87 -9.62 -7.85
N VAL A 23 8.93 -8.68 -7.86
CA VAL A 23 9.20 -7.26 -8.09
C VAL A 23 9.28 -6.56 -6.74
N THR A 24 10.22 -5.64 -6.60
CA THR A 24 10.36 -4.81 -5.40
C THR A 24 10.23 -3.34 -5.75
N GLU A 25 9.68 -2.58 -4.81
CA GLU A 25 9.50 -1.13 -4.92
C GLU A 25 9.98 -0.48 -3.63
N ASN A 26 10.70 0.62 -3.76
CA ASN A 26 11.06 1.45 -2.62
C ASN A 26 10.01 2.54 -2.44
N SER A 27 9.48 2.63 -1.24
CA SER A 27 8.50 3.63 -0.85
C SER A 27 8.96 4.34 0.42
N ILE A 28 8.23 5.35 0.81
CA ILE A 28 8.49 6.06 2.07
C ILE A 28 7.20 6.19 2.87
N ILE A 29 7.34 6.10 4.18
CA ILE A 29 6.31 6.54 5.11
C ILE A 29 6.73 7.90 5.64
N VAL A 30 5.89 8.89 5.44
CA VAL A 30 6.08 10.23 6.00
C VAL A 30 5.11 10.39 7.17
N TYR A 31 5.57 10.89 8.28
CA TYR A 31 4.72 11.03 9.45
C TYR A 31 4.87 12.40 10.10
N ASP A 32 3.79 12.79 10.78
CA ASP A 32 3.73 14.02 11.56
C ASP A 32 3.53 13.62 13.01
N GLU A 33 4.49 13.97 13.85
CA GLU A 33 4.42 13.65 15.27
C GLU A 33 3.67 14.73 16.03
N LEU A 34 2.69 14.30 16.84
CA LEU A 34 2.06 15.16 17.79
C LEU A 34 3.05 15.43 18.91
N ARG A 35 3.43 16.69 19.09
CA ARG A 35 4.29 17.09 20.19
C ARG A 35 3.44 17.28 21.45
N PRO A 36 3.82 16.66 22.60
CA PRO A 36 3.04 16.75 23.83
C PRO A 36 2.81 18.17 24.33
N ASP A 37 3.72 19.09 23.99
CA ASP A 37 3.72 20.48 24.48
C ASP A 37 3.05 21.48 23.55
N VAL A 38 3.03 21.24 22.24
CA VAL A 38 2.55 22.21 21.23
C VAL A 38 1.48 21.64 20.27
N GLY A 39 1.14 20.38 20.37
CA GLY A 39 0.20 19.76 19.45
C GLY A 39 0.76 19.58 18.05
N ARG A 40 -0.11 19.56 17.04
CA ARG A 40 0.29 19.48 15.63
C ARG A 40 0.99 20.77 15.21
N ARG A 41 1.99 20.61 14.32
CA ARG A 41 2.67 21.75 13.72
C ARG A 41 1.67 22.64 12.99
N PRO A 42 1.65 23.97 13.25
CA PRO A 42 0.78 24.88 12.51
C PRO A 42 1.02 24.79 10.99
N GLY A 43 -0.06 24.73 10.22
CA GLY A 43 0.02 24.60 8.76
C GLY A 43 0.42 23.22 8.26
N SER A 44 0.54 22.24 9.16
CA SER A 44 0.80 20.85 8.77
C SER A 44 -0.37 20.27 7.98
N ASN A 45 -0.11 19.83 6.76
CA ASN A 45 -1.10 19.16 5.94
C ASN A 45 -0.47 17.96 5.25
N LEU A 46 -0.35 16.88 6.01
CA LEU A 46 0.26 15.64 5.54
C LEU A 46 -0.55 14.99 4.42
N PHE A 47 -1.87 15.16 4.44
CA PHE A 47 -2.75 14.65 3.38
C PHE A 47 -2.47 15.33 2.04
N ASP A 48 -2.36 16.66 2.02
CA ASP A 48 -2.03 17.39 0.79
C ASP A 48 -0.64 17.05 0.27
N LEU A 49 0.32 16.81 1.17
CA LEU A 49 1.64 16.34 0.80
C LEU A 49 1.54 14.97 0.11
N GLY A 50 0.72 14.06 0.63
CA GLY A 50 0.47 12.75 0.01
C GLY A 50 -0.08 12.88 -1.40
N LYS A 51 -1.07 13.76 -1.62
CA LYS A 51 -1.61 14.04 -2.94
C LYS A 51 -0.54 14.58 -3.90
N THR A 52 0.25 15.53 -3.44
CA THR A 52 1.30 16.16 -4.24
C THR A 52 2.36 15.12 -4.65
N LEU A 53 2.84 14.33 -3.72
CA LEU A 53 3.85 13.30 -3.99
C LEU A 53 3.31 12.19 -4.89
N ALA A 54 2.09 11.73 -4.63
CA ALA A 54 1.47 10.71 -5.48
C ALA A 54 1.31 11.19 -6.92
N GLY A 55 0.91 12.45 -7.12
CA GLY A 55 0.84 13.04 -8.45
C GLY A 55 2.21 13.19 -9.11
N ALA A 56 3.19 13.69 -8.38
CA ALA A 56 4.54 13.92 -8.90
C ALA A 56 5.25 12.62 -9.32
N PHE A 57 5.02 11.53 -8.58
CA PHE A 57 5.61 10.21 -8.87
C PHE A 57 4.68 9.29 -9.66
N ASN A 58 3.58 9.83 -10.19
CA ASN A 58 2.62 9.08 -11.01
C ASN A 58 2.13 7.79 -10.34
N GLN A 59 1.82 7.88 -9.06
CA GLN A 59 1.29 6.75 -8.29
C GLN A 59 -0.23 6.65 -8.47
N GLU A 60 -0.75 5.41 -8.51
CA GLU A 60 -2.20 5.17 -8.57
C GLU A 60 -2.91 5.67 -7.31
N ALA A 61 -2.25 5.51 -6.17
CA ALA A 61 -2.81 5.86 -4.87
C ALA A 61 -1.72 6.04 -3.83
N PHE A 62 -2.08 6.66 -2.73
CA PHE A 62 -1.26 6.71 -1.52
C PHE A 62 -2.10 6.26 -0.32
N ILE A 63 -1.43 5.75 0.69
CA ILE A 63 -2.06 5.34 1.94
C ILE A 63 -1.92 6.47 2.95
N PHE A 64 -3.02 6.82 3.60
CA PHE A 64 -3.05 7.81 4.65
C PHE A 64 -3.68 7.22 5.90
N GLY A 65 -2.96 7.32 7.01
CA GLY A 65 -3.43 6.87 8.32
C GLY A 65 -3.51 8.03 9.28
N GLU A 66 -4.58 8.08 10.06
CA GLU A 66 -4.80 9.11 11.04
C GLU A 66 -5.12 8.48 12.39
N SER A 67 -4.44 8.92 13.45
CA SER A 67 -4.70 8.44 14.81
C SER A 67 -5.86 9.20 15.44
N GLY A 68 -6.85 8.46 15.92
CA GLY A 68 -7.92 9.03 16.74
C GLY A 68 -7.45 9.25 18.17
N GLU A 69 -7.61 10.47 18.71
CA GLU A 69 -7.20 10.81 20.08
C GLU A 69 -7.93 9.97 21.12
N ALA A 70 -9.23 9.73 20.92
CA ALA A 70 -10.06 9.02 21.89
C ALA A 70 -9.84 7.49 21.89
N THR A 71 -9.50 6.91 20.75
CA THR A 71 -9.42 5.44 20.59
C THR A 71 -8.00 4.92 20.53
N ARG A 72 -7.02 5.79 20.30
CA ARG A 72 -5.62 5.45 20.03
C ARG A 72 -5.45 4.44 18.87
N ARG A 73 -6.44 4.36 17.98
CA ARG A 73 -6.43 3.50 16.81
C ARG A 73 -6.15 4.33 15.59
N MET A 74 -5.35 3.77 14.70
CA MET A 74 -5.10 4.37 13.40
C MET A 74 -6.17 3.90 12.41
N LEU A 75 -6.77 4.85 11.69
CA LEU A 75 -7.65 4.56 10.56
C LEU A 75 -6.85 4.74 9.28
N ILE A 76 -6.69 3.67 8.52
CA ILE A 76 -5.86 3.63 7.31
C ILE A 76 -6.74 3.44 6.09
N ASN A 77 -6.65 4.36 5.14
CA ASN A 77 -7.34 4.30 3.85
C ASN A 77 -6.39 4.60 2.71
N ALA A 78 -6.79 4.26 1.50
CA ALA A 78 -6.09 4.65 0.28
C ALA A 78 -6.83 5.77 -0.44
N PHE A 79 -6.08 6.68 -1.05
CA PHE A 79 -6.61 7.82 -1.80
C PHE A 79 -5.86 7.97 -3.12
N ASP A 80 -6.56 8.39 -4.16
CA ASP A 80 -5.91 8.74 -5.42
C ASP A 80 -5.20 10.12 -5.31
N PRO A 81 -4.39 10.51 -6.32
CA PRO A 81 -3.71 11.81 -6.27
C PRO A 81 -4.63 13.02 -6.22
N SER A 82 -5.90 12.86 -6.59
CA SER A 82 -6.91 13.91 -6.47
C SER A 82 -7.53 14.00 -5.08
N GLY A 83 -7.23 13.04 -4.21
CA GLY A 83 -7.75 12.99 -2.84
C GLY A 83 -9.06 12.22 -2.69
N ASN A 84 -9.48 11.48 -3.72
CA ASN A 84 -10.68 10.65 -3.66
C ASN A 84 -10.35 9.31 -3.01
N LEU A 85 -11.28 8.82 -2.17
CA LEU A 85 -11.15 7.52 -1.53
C LEU A 85 -11.11 6.41 -2.58
N VAL A 86 -10.12 5.52 -2.46
CA VAL A 86 -9.99 4.32 -3.28
C VAL A 86 -10.40 3.13 -2.44
N ASP A 87 -11.25 2.26 -2.99
CA ASP A 87 -11.64 1.03 -2.30
C ASP A 87 -10.46 0.07 -2.20
N PHE A 88 -10.02 -0.13 -0.97
CA PHE A 88 -8.90 -0.98 -0.68
C PHE A 88 -9.18 -1.92 0.50
N GLY A 89 -10.45 -1.96 0.93
CA GLY A 89 -10.93 -2.77 2.05
C GLY A 89 -10.86 -2.08 3.41
N GLY A 90 -10.41 -0.83 3.43
CA GLY A 90 -10.34 -0.02 4.64
C GLY A 90 -11.69 0.54 5.08
N PRO A 91 -11.72 1.28 6.19
CA PRO A 91 -10.55 1.64 6.98
C PRO A 91 -9.91 0.46 7.71
N TRP A 92 -8.58 0.44 7.71
CA TRP A 92 -7.80 -0.57 8.42
C TRP A 92 -7.32 0.00 9.75
N THR A 93 -7.39 -0.80 10.80
CA THR A 93 -6.98 -0.39 12.14
C THR A 93 -5.73 -1.13 12.61
N SER A 94 -5.27 -2.12 11.86
CA SER A 94 -4.09 -2.91 12.21
C SER A 94 -3.43 -3.48 10.96
N LEU A 95 -2.16 -3.86 11.13
CA LEU A 95 -1.35 -4.53 10.13
C LEU A 95 -1.09 -5.95 10.60
N GLU A 96 -1.19 -6.91 9.70
CA GLU A 96 -0.90 -8.31 10.01
C GLU A 96 0.53 -8.67 9.59
N ARG A 97 1.23 -9.39 10.46
CA ARG A 97 2.50 -10.01 10.08
C ARG A 97 2.24 -11.20 9.19
N ILE A 98 3.02 -11.30 8.12
CA ILE A 98 2.90 -12.40 7.18
C ILE A 98 4.25 -13.02 6.88
N PRO A 99 4.25 -14.29 6.40
CA PRO A 99 5.44 -14.92 5.86
C PRO A 99 6.01 -14.17 4.64
N ASN A 100 7.33 -14.23 4.46
CA ASN A 100 8.01 -13.56 3.34
C ASN A 100 7.68 -14.15 1.96
N ASP A 101 6.99 -15.28 1.90
CA ASP A 101 6.55 -15.94 0.67
C ASP A 101 5.16 -15.51 0.20
N ALA A 102 4.52 -14.61 0.93
CA ALA A 102 3.23 -14.05 0.51
C ALA A 102 3.34 -13.38 -0.88
N PRO A 103 2.26 -13.42 -1.69
CA PRO A 103 2.28 -12.87 -3.05
C PRO A 103 2.52 -11.35 -3.11
N TYR A 104 2.29 -10.64 -2.03
CA TYR A 104 2.65 -9.23 -1.88
C TYR A 104 2.88 -8.92 -0.41
N TRP A 105 3.80 -8.00 -0.13
CA TRP A 105 4.07 -7.55 1.23
C TRP A 105 4.79 -6.19 1.22
N SER A 106 4.76 -5.54 2.36
CA SER A 106 5.60 -4.37 2.64
C SER A 106 6.46 -4.64 3.85
N ARG A 107 7.66 -4.09 3.88
CA ARG A 107 8.62 -4.27 4.97
C ARG A 107 9.11 -2.94 5.49
N VAL A 108 8.99 -2.74 6.80
CA VAL A 108 9.52 -1.59 7.52
C VAL A 108 10.40 -2.12 8.63
N ARG A 109 11.66 -1.68 8.69
CA ARG A 109 12.61 -2.07 9.75
C ARG A 109 12.66 -3.58 9.98
N GLY A 110 12.64 -4.37 8.91
CA GLY A 110 12.70 -5.83 8.98
C GLY A 110 11.38 -6.53 9.30
N SER A 111 10.33 -5.81 9.62
CA SER A 111 8.99 -6.39 9.85
C SER A 111 8.18 -6.38 8.56
N THR A 112 7.71 -7.54 8.14
CA THR A 112 6.91 -7.73 6.93
C THR A 112 5.43 -7.76 7.28
N PHE A 113 4.60 -7.07 6.50
CA PHE A 113 3.16 -6.99 6.76
C PHE A 113 2.34 -6.96 5.48
N VAL A 114 1.06 -7.34 5.61
CA VAL A 114 0.00 -7.13 4.62
C VAL A 114 -1.26 -6.64 5.32
N PHE A 115 -2.21 -6.15 4.53
CA PHE A 115 -3.50 -5.74 5.09
C PHE A 115 -4.49 -6.89 5.21
N LYS A 116 -4.46 -7.87 4.32
CA LYS A 116 -5.30 -9.08 4.45
C LYS A 116 -4.90 -10.17 3.48
N GLU A 117 -5.11 -11.43 3.88
CA GLU A 117 -4.82 -12.61 3.06
C GLU A 117 -6.11 -13.19 2.45
N ASN A 118 -6.05 -13.59 1.18
CA ASN A 118 -7.13 -14.27 0.48
C ASN A 118 -6.96 -15.78 0.57
N LYS A 119 -8.04 -16.50 0.92
CA LYS A 119 -8.02 -17.96 1.14
C LYS A 119 -8.95 -18.71 0.17
N SER A 120 -8.71 -18.63 -1.12
CA SER A 120 -9.45 -19.42 -2.11
C SER A 120 -8.50 -20.35 -2.85
N ASN A 121 -9.00 -21.54 -3.24
CA ASN A 121 -8.22 -22.51 -3.99
C ASN A 121 -8.19 -22.24 -5.51
N LYS A 122 -9.13 -21.45 -6.03
CA LYS A 122 -9.18 -21.09 -7.44
C LYS A 122 -8.29 -19.88 -7.71
N ILE A 123 -7.34 -20.04 -8.63
CA ILE A 123 -6.42 -18.96 -9.01
C ILE A 123 -7.02 -18.17 -10.18
N ILE A 124 -7.13 -16.85 -10.01
CA ILE A 124 -7.57 -15.91 -11.04
C ILE A 124 -6.35 -15.11 -11.50
N GLU A 125 -6.13 -15.05 -12.80
CA GLU A 125 -5.08 -14.22 -13.37
C GLU A 125 -5.54 -12.77 -13.45
N VAL A 126 -4.74 -11.85 -12.92
CA VAL A 126 -5.01 -10.41 -12.85
C VAL A 126 -3.81 -9.68 -13.43
N GLU A 127 -4.06 -8.62 -14.17
CA GLU A 127 -2.97 -7.78 -14.68
C GLU A 127 -2.06 -7.31 -13.55
N ALA A 128 -0.74 -7.45 -13.74
CA ALA A 128 0.24 -7.05 -12.74
C ALA A 128 0.16 -5.55 -12.47
N PRO A 129 0.25 -5.15 -11.20
CA PRO A 129 0.22 -3.74 -10.81
C PRO A 129 1.55 -3.05 -11.12
N ASN A 130 1.55 -1.72 -11.01
CA ASN A 130 2.76 -0.91 -11.15
C ASN A 130 3.35 -0.49 -9.80
N SER A 131 2.67 -0.83 -8.70
CA SER A 131 3.07 -0.46 -7.35
C SER A 131 2.57 -1.46 -6.32
N THR A 132 3.14 -1.44 -5.13
CA THR A 132 2.69 -2.28 -4.01
C THR A 132 1.27 -1.92 -3.59
N ILE A 133 0.93 -0.64 -3.57
CA ILE A 133 -0.42 -0.17 -3.28
C ILE A 133 -1.40 -0.69 -4.34
N GLY A 134 -1.01 -0.65 -5.61
CA GLY A 134 -1.79 -1.22 -6.70
C GLY A 134 -2.03 -2.71 -6.50
N ALA A 135 -1.05 -3.47 -6.03
CA ALA A 135 -1.20 -4.89 -5.71
C ALA A 135 -2.23 -5.10 -4.59
N MET A 136 -2.18 -4.29 -3.54
CA MET A 136 -3.13 -4.36 -2.42
C MET A 136 -4.55 -4.03 -2.86
N ILE A 137 -4.73 -3.01 -3.71
CA ILE A 137 -6.02 -2.60 -4.24
C ILE A 137 -6.62 -3.72 -5.10
N LYS A 138 -5.82 -4.29 -6.00
CA LYS A 138 -6.27 -5.42 -6.84
C LYS A 138 -6.59 -6.65 -6.02
N ALA A 139 -5.78 -6.98 -5.02
CA ALA A 139 -6.07 -8.08 -4.11
C ALA A 139 -7.40 -7.87 -3.37
N ASN A 140 -7.73 -6.64 -3.00
CA ASN A 140 -8.99 -6.31 -2.36
C ASN A 140 -10.19 -6.44 -3.32
N GLU A 141 -10.06 -6.05 -4.59
CA GLU A 141 -11.10 -6.21 -5.61
C GLU A 141 -11.50 -7.69 -5.77
N TYR A 142 -10.56 -8.61 -5.58
CA TYR A 142 -10.77 -10.05 -5.66
C TYR A 142 -10.82 -10.71 -4.28
N LYS A 143 -11.35 -10.00 -3.30
CA LYS A 143 -11.44 -10.45 -1.91
C LYS A 143 -12.13 -11.81 -1.79
N GLY A 144 -11.51 -12.73 -1.05
CA GLY A 144 -11.97 -14.11 -0.92
C GLY A 144 -11.55 -15.04 -2.07
N LYS A 145 -10.82 -14.51 -3.06
CA LYS A 145 -10.32 -15.27 -4.20
C LYS A 145 -8.79 -15.26 -4.21
N LYS A 146 -8.19 -16.35 -4.63
CA LYS A 146 -6.75 -16.42 -4.82
C LYS A 146 -6.40 -15.82 -6.19
N ILE A 147 -5.49 -14.85 -6.24
CA ILE A 147 -5.10 -14.19 -7.48
C ILE A 147 -3.64 -14.46 -7.81
N ARG A 148 -3.31 -14.38 -9.11
CA ARG A 148 -1.95 -14.38 -9.63
C ARG A 148 -1.79 -13.16 -10.51
N PHE A 149 -0.80 -12.33 -10.21
CA PHE A 149 -0.47 -11.20 -11.05
C PHE A 149 0.30 -11.66 -12.28
N VAL A 150 -0.12 -11.17 -13.45
CA VAL A 150 0.50 -11.52 -14.73
C VAL A 150 0.89 -10.25 -15.46
N ARG A 151 2.17 -10.15 -15.85
CA ARG A 151 2.67 -9.03 -16.65
C ARG A 151 2.52 -9.36 -18.12
N LYS A 152 1.70 -8.59 -18.83
CA LYS A 152 1.54 -8.72 -20.27
C LYS A 152 2.46 -7.76 -21.00
N LYS A 153 2.97 -8.23 -22.16
CA LYS A 153 3.74 -7.38 -23.05
C LYS A 153 2.85 -6.27 -23.59
N VAL A 154 3.34 -5.02 -23.50
CA VAL A 154 2.69 -3.90 -24.14
C VAL A 154 3.09 -3.92 -25.62
N ASP A 155 2.13 -4.17 -26.51
CA ASP A 155 2.33 -4.01 -27.95
C ASP A 155 2.45 -2.51 -28.26
N VAL A 156 3.63 -2.15 -28.71
CA VAL A 156 3.91 -0.75 -29.07
C VAL A 156 3.63 -0.57 -30.56
#